data_fef1d231c394d8c555a89cd7d083af6f
#
_entry.id   fef1d231c394d8c555a89cd7d083af6f
#
_cell.length_a   1.000
_cell.length_b   1.000
_cell.length_c   1.000
_cell.angle_alpha   90.00
_cell.angle_beta   90.00
_cell.angle_gamma   90.00
#
_symmetry.space_group_name_H-M   'P 1'
#
loop_
_entity.id
_entity.type
_entity.pdbx_description
1 polymer ?
#
loop_
_entity_poly.entity_id
_entity_poly.type
_entity_poly.pdbx_seq_one_letter_code
_entity_poly.pdbx_strand_id
1 'polypeptide(L)' 'MASVYDEVEIEDMEYDAEEKVYYYPCPCGDQFFIDLDELYEGEDIATCPSCSLTIRVIFDADILPRREEEEK' A
#
# COMPACT_ATOMS: atom_id res chain seq x y z
N MET A 1 16.44 10.43 -6.56
CA MET A 1 15.61 10.80 -5.69
C MET A 1 14.24 10.39 -5.96
N ALA A 2 13.60 9.83 -5.11
CA ALA A 2 12.31 9.35 -5.34
C ALA A 2 11.36 10.45 -5.19
N SER A 3 10.43 10.58 -6.08
CA SER A 3 9.43 11.54 -5.88
C SER A 3 8.12 10.87 -5.86
N VAL A 4 7.36 11.06 -4.83
CA VAL A 4 6.05 10.45 -4.72
C VAL A 4 5.03 11.42 -5.24
N TYR A 5 3.99 10.87 -5.85
CA TYR A 5 2.92 11.67 -6.40
C TYR A 5 2.12 12.29 -5.25
N ASP A 6 1.90 11.56 -4.17
CA ASP A 6 1.09 12.05 -3.09
C ASP A 6 1.35 11.20 -1.86
N GLU A 7 0.85 11.65 -0.73
CA GLU A 7 0.89 10.86 0.50
C GLU A 7 -0.53 10.53 0.86
N VAL A 8 -0.79 9.27 1.14
CA VAL A 8 -2.13 8.78 1.38
C VAL A 8 -2.12 8.00 2.67
N GLU A 9 -3.10 8.27 3.53
CA GLU A 9 -3.20 7.51 4.75
C GLU A 9 -3.75 6.14 4.48
N ILE A 10 -3.25 5.14 5.16
CA ILE A 10 -3.65 3.77 4.90
C ILE A 10 -5.13 3.58 5.11
N GLU A 11 -5.74 4.41 5.97
CA GLU A 11 -7.15 4.27 6.19
C GLU A 11 -7.97 4.69 4.99
N ASP A 12 -7.39 5.46 4.08
CA ASP A 12 -8.08 5.86 2.87
C ASP A 12 -7.91 4.83 1.76
N MET A 13 -7.13 3.80 1.97
CA MET A 13 -6.91 2.79 0.95
C MET A 13 -7.86 1.62 1.18
N GLU A 14 -8.04 0.82 0.14
CA GLU A 14 -8.88 -0.34 0.25
C GLU A 14 -8.02 -1.55 0.49
N TYR A 15 -8.37 -2.36 1.47
CA TYR A 15 -7.59 -3.54 1.81
C TYR A 15 -8.29 -4.79 1.29
N ASP A 16 -7.56 -5.58 0.52
CA ASP A 16 -8.07 -6.85 0.03
C ASP A 16 -7.53 -7.93 0.94
N ALA A 17 -8.38 -8.48 1.79
CA ALA A 17 -7.94 -9.47 2.76
C ALA A 17 -7.53 -10.77 2.09
N GLU A 18 -8.10 -11.07 0.94
CA GLU A 18 -7.74 -12.30 0.29
C GLU A 18 -6.37 -12.24 -0.29
N GLU A 19 -5.99 -11.11 -0.86
CA GLU A 19 -4.67 -10.98 -1.46
C GLU A 19 -3.71 -10.33 -0.49
N LYS A 20 -4.21 -9.72 0.59
CA LYS A 20 -3.40 -9.01 1.55
C LYS A 20 -2.67 -7.86 0.89
N VAL A 21 -3.40 -7.10 0.11
CA VAL A 21 -2.85 -5.99 -0.66
C VAL A 21 -3.74 -4.77 -0.46
N TYR A 22 -3.13 -3.60 -0.34
CA TYR A 22 -3.86 -2.36 -0.26
C TYR A 22 -3.88 -1.69 -1.62
N TYR A 23 -5.02 -1.09 -1.96
CA TYR A 23 -5.21 -0.44 -3.26
C TYR A 23 -5.68 0.99 -3.07
N TYR A 24 -5.30 1.85 -3.98
CA TYR A 24 -5.75 3.24 -3.98
C TYR A 24 -5.88 3.67 -5.43
N PRO A 25 -6.95 4.37 -5.81
CA PRO A 25 -7.16 4.72 -7.21
C PRO A 25 -6.10 5.67 -7.73
N CYS A 26 -5.67 5.45 -8.94
CA CYS A 26 -4.69 6.27 -9.59
C CYS A 26 -5.38 7.11 -10.66
N PRO A 27 -5.00 8.36 -10.84
CA PRO A 27 -5.67 9.19 -11.84
C PRO A 27 -5.52 8.68 -13.26
N CYS A 28 -4.60 7.77 -13.50
CA CYS A 28 -4.46 7.22 -14.84
C CYS A 28 -5.53 6.18 -15.15
N GLY A 29 -6.35 5.82 -14.20
CA GLY A 29 -7.39 4.83 -14.43
C GLY A 29 -7.08 3.46 -13.86
N ASP A 30 -5.91 3.30 -13.28
CA ASP A 30 -5.55 2.04 -12.67
C ASP A 30 -5.51 2.25 -11.16
N GLN A 31 -4.73 1.47 -10.44
CA GLN A 31 -4.66 1.58 -9.00
C GLN A 31 -3.24 1.42 -8.54
N PHE A 32 -2.88 2.17 -7.50
CA PHE A 32 -1.66 1.89 -6.79
C PHE A 32 -1.88 0.65 -5.93
N PHE A 33 -0.83 -0.09 -5.66
CA PHE A 33 -0.97 -1.24 -4.78
C PHE A 33 0.29 -1.45 -3.98
N ILE A 34 0.14 -2.04 -2.80
CA ILE A 34 1.27 -2.37 -1.97
C ILE A 34 0.86 -3.56 -1.09
N ASP A 35 1.76 -4.53 -0.97
CA ASP A 35 1.48 -5.71 -0.21
C ASP A 35 1.57 -5.43 1.28
N LEU A 36 0.75 -6.13 2.06
CA LEU A 36 0.82 -6.00 3.49
C LEU A 36 2.20 -6.41 4.01
N ASP A 37 2.80 -7.43 3.42
CA ASP A 37 4.12 -7.84 3.84
C ASP A 37 5.13 -6.72 3.67
N GLU A 38 5.01 -5.95 2.62
CA GLU A 38 5.94 -4.86 2.40
C GLU A 38 5.77 -3.80 3.47
N LEU A 39 4.55 -3.55 3.90
CA LEU A 39 4.34 -2.58 4.96
C LEU A 39 4.97 -3.05 6.25
N TYR A 40 4.89 -4.35 6.54
CA TYR A 40 5.52 -4.87 7.73
C TYR A 40 7.04 -4.76 7.67
N GLU A 41 7.60 -4.75 6.48
CA GLU A 41 9.03 -4.63 6.33
C GLU A 41 9.51 -3.19 6.32
N GLY A 42 8.61 -2.24 6.41
CA GLY A 42 9.00 -0.85 6.42
C GLY A 42 8.87 -0.15 5.10
N GLU A 43 8.37 -0.85 4.07
CA GLU A 43 8.18 -0.24 2.79
C GLU A 43 6.87 0.51 2.80
N ASP A 44 6.89 1.75 2.38
CA ASP A 44 5.67 2.53 2.39
C ASP A 44 5.37 3.15 1.04
N ILE A 45 5.98 2.66 -0.03
CA ILE A 45 5.78 3.23 -1.35
C ILE A 45 4.93 2.29 -2.19
N ALA A 46 3.75 2.76 -2.57
CA ALA A 46 2.87 2.00 -3.45
C ALA A 46 3.07 2.49 -4.87
N THR A 47 2.98 1.59 -5.82
CA THR A 47 3.29 1.88 -7.20
C THR A 47 2.10 1.57 -8.09
N CYS A 48 1.90 2.39 -9.11
CA CYS A 48 0.89 2.10 -10.11
C CYS A 48 1.57 1.40 -11.28
N PRO A 49 1.10 0.23 -11.67
CA PRO A 49 1.77 -0.50 -12.74
C PRO A 49 1.60 0.11 -14.11
N SER A 50 0.60 0.96 -14.27
CA SER A 50 0.34 1.51 -15.59
C SER A 50 1.10 2.78 -15.86
N CYS A 51 1.28 3.64 -14.90
CA CYS A 51 1.81 4.95 -15.19
C CYS A 51 3.06 5.28 -14.41
N SER A 52 3.55 4.40 -13.61
CA SER A 52 4.79 4.58 -12.85
C SER A 52 4.70 5.64 -11.77
N LEU A 53 3.55 6.17 -11.49
CA LEU A 53 3.42 7.07 -10.36
C LEU A 53 3.56 6.28 -9.06
N THR A 54 3.99 6.93 -8.00
CA THR A 54 4.09 6.29 -6.71
C THR A 54 3.46 7.18 -5.66
N ILE A 55 2.97 6.57 -4.60
CA ILE A 55 2.46 7.31 -3.46
C ILE A 55 3.09 6.77 -2.21
N ARG A 56 3.15 7.60 -1.18
CA ARG A 56 3.65 7.18 0.09
C ARG A 56 2.48 6.84 0.98
N VAL A 57 2.50 5.68 1.58
CA VAL A 57 1.43 5.23 2.46
C VAL A 57 1.79 5.62 3.88
N ILE A 58 0.93 6.40 4.52
CA ILE A 58 1.15 6.84 5.89
C ILE A 58 0.42 5.87 6.80
N PHE A 59 1.15 5.13 7.59
CA PHE A 59 0.53 4.11 8.43
C PHE A 59 1.29 3.96 9.73
N ASP A 60 0.62 3.34 10.70
CA ASP A 60 1.20 3.03 11.96
C ASP A 60 1.30 1.54 12.06
N ALA A 61 2.43 0.99 12.42
CA ALA A 61 2.56 -0.47 12.47
C ALA A 61 1.54 -1.09 13.40
N ASP A 62 1.08 -0.32 14.40
CA ASP A 62 0.12 -0.89 15.34
C ASP A 62 -1.25 -1.08 14.74
N ILE A 63 -1.58 -0.41 13.65
CA ILE A 63 -2.90 -0.56 13.09
C ILE A 63 -2.93 -1.49 11.90
N LEU A 64 -1.81 -2.08 11.54
CA LEU A 64 -1.80 -3.01 10.42
C LEU A 64 -2.48 -4.31 10.81
N PRO A 65 -3.21 -4.94 9.88
CA PRO A 65 -3.84 -6.21 10.19
C PRO A 65 -2.79 -7.28 10.35
N ARG A 66 -3.17 -8.36 11.06
CA ARG A 66 -2.25 -9.42 11.26
C ARG A 66 -1.98 -10.19 10.04
N ARG A 67 -0.78 -10.65 9.84
CA ARG A 67 -0.43 -11.53 8.73
C ARG A 67 -0.73 -12.93 9.16
N GLU A 68 -1.54 -13.62 8.36
CA GLU A 68 -1.94 -14.91 8.78
C GLU A 68 -0.86 -15.90 8.74
N GLU A 69 0.09 -15.75 7.90
CA GLU A 69 1.14 -16.70 7.85
C GLU A 69 2.02 -16.59 8.99
N GLU A 70 1.85 -15.62 9.84
CA GLU A 70 2.60 -15.58 10.98
C GLU A 70 2.10 -16.39 12.04
N GLU A 71 1.08 -17.00 11.94
CA GLU A 71 0.56 -17.70 12.91
C GLU A 71 1.26 -18.84 13.04
N LYS A 72 1.60 -19.44 13.52
CA LYS A 72 2.32 -20.52 13.62
C LYS A 72 3.05 -20.61 14.54
#